data_96955453269ea92e943a8344afaa6a36
#
_entry.id   96955453269ea92e943a8344afaa6a36
#
_cell.length_a   1.000
_cell.length_b   1.000
_cell.length_c   1.000
_cell.angle_alpha   90.00
_cell.angle_beta   90.00
_cell.angle_gamma   90.00
#
_symmetry.space_group_name_H-M   'P 1'
#
loop_
_entity.id
_entity.type
_entity.pdbx_description
1 polymer ?
#
loop_
_entity_poly.entity_id
_entity_poly.type
_entity_poly.pdbx_seq_one_letter_code
_entity_poly.pdbx_strand_id
1 'polypeptide(L)'
;MNENVLIVAAHPDDEVLGCGGVIAKHIDDNDNVSVVFMADGVESRNYQDFESNISDRKTHALKACSILGVNNPIFLNFPDNRMDSIPLLDVIKSIEKIIDKLSPTIIYTHNDSDLNIDHRITYQAVMTSCRPQQGSSIKKIYLFEVLSSTEWSLSSYGSFVPNCFVDITNFIDVKIDALNEYLYEINEFPHPRSVEAVKALAK
;
A
#
# COMPACT_ATOMS: atom_id res chain seq x y z
N MET A 1 11.05 -17.34 -14.45
CA MET A 1 11.23 -17.49 -12.98
C MET A 1 10.20 -16.55 -12.36
N ASN A 2 9.38 -17.07 -11.45
CA ASN A 2 8.38 -16.27 -10.76
C ASN A 2 9.10 -15.27 -9.82
N GLU A 3 8.64 -14.03 -9.79
CA GLU A 3 9.17 -13.00 -8.88
C GLU A 3 8.53 -13.13 -7.49
N ASN A 4 9.27 -12.71 -6.47
CA ASN A 4 8.71 -12.52 -5.12
C ASN A 4 8.42 -11.02 -4.96
N VAL A 5 7.16 -10.67 -4.92
CA VAL A 5 6.67 -9.29 -4.89
C VAL A 5 6.19 -8.94 -3.50
N LEU A 6 6.67 -7.84 -2.95
CA LEU A 6 6.26 -7.30 -1.66
C LEU A 6 5.62 -5.93 -1.84
N ILE A 7 4.37 -5.80 -1.42
CA ILE A 7 3.67 -4.51 -1.32
C ILE A 7 3.76 -4.06 0.13
N VAL A 8 4.30 -2.87 0.37
CA VAL A 8 4.35 -2.27 1.71
C VAL A 8 3.46 -1.03 1.70
N ALA A 9 2.26 -1.19 2.23
CA ALA A 9 1.22 -0.17 2.35
C ALA A 9 1.17 0.37 3.78
N ALA A 10 0.97 1.67 3.95
CA ALA A 10 0.83 2.25 5.28
C ALA A 10 -0.48 1.80 5.94
N HIS A 11 -1.59 1.88 5.24
CA HIS A 11 -2.91 1.53 5.76
C HIS A 11 -3.64 0.54 4.84
N PRO A 12 -4.62 -0.20 5.40
CA PRO A 12 -5.58 -0.96 4.59
C PRO A 12 -6.39 -0.02 3.68
N ASP A 13 -6.35 -0.20 2.40
CA ASP A 13 -6.87 0.48 1.22
C ASP A 13 -5.77 1.02 0.27
N ASP A 14 -4.61 1.41 0.79
CA ASP A 14 -3.50 1.94 0.00
C ASP A 14 -2.99 0.93 -1.04
N GLU A 15 -2.97 -0.37 -0.69
CA GLU A 15 -2.54 -1.45 -1.59
C GLU A 15 -3.46 -1.55 -2.82
N VAL A 16 -4.76 -1.33 -2.62
CA VAL A 16 -5.72 -1.35 -3.73
C VAL A 16 -5.65 -0.06 -4.52
N LEU A 17 -5.66 1.10 -3.84
CA LEU A 17 -5.62 2.41 -4.49
C LEU A 17 -4.35 2.56 -5.34
N GLY A 18 -3.17 2.26 -4.77
CA GLY A 18 -1.89 2.37 -5.44
C GLY A 18 -1.59 1.23 -6.41
N CYS A 19 -1.81 -0.02 -5.98
CA CYS A 19 -1.28 -1.21 -6.67
C CYS A 19 -2.31 -2.27 -7.04
N GLY A 20 -3.62 -2.13 -6.79
CA GLY A 20 -4.61 -3.21 -6.94
C GLY A 20 -4.57 -3.93 -8.29
N GLY A 21 -4.54 -3.19 -9.39
CA GLY A 21 -4.43 -3.78 -10.74
C GLY A 21 -3.07 -4.45 -11.00
N VAL A 22 -1.99 -3.89 -10.43
CA VAL A 22 -0.63 -4.47 -10.54
C VAL A 22 -0.51 -5.75 -9.72
N ILE A 23 -1.11 -5.79 -8.53
CA ILE A 23 -1.19 -7.00 -7.70
C ILE A 23 -1.89 -8.13 -8.47
N ALA A 24 -3.09 -7.85 -9.01
CA ALA A 24 -3.85 -8.84 -9.77
C ALA A 24 -3.06 -9.34 -11.00
N LYS A 25 -2.33 -8.45 -11.68
CA LYS A 25 -1.46 -8.81 -12.79
C LYS A 25 -0.32 -9.73 -12.36
N HIS A 26 0.39 -9.43 -11.26
CA HIS A 26 1.45 -10.30 -10.75
C HIS A 26 0.93 -11.70 -10.38
N ILE A 27 -0.27 -11.78 -9.80
CA ILE A 27 -0.92 -13.07 -9.50
C ILE A 27 -1.22 -13.84 -10.79
N ASP A 28 -1.74 -13.17 -11.81
CA ASP A 28 -1.99 -13.80 -13.13
C ASP A 28 -0.69 -14.30 -13.81
N ASP A 29 0.40 -13.54 -13.63
CA ASP A 29 1.75 -13.90 -14.07
C ASP A 29 2.38 -15.04 -13.21
N ASN A 30 1.66 -15.57 -12.22
CA ASN A 30 2.08 -16.59 -11.24
C ASN A 30 3.24 -16.15 -10.34
N ASP A 31 3.42 -14.88 -10.08
CA ASP A 31 4.35 -14.36 -9.10
C ASP A 31 3.84 -14.58 -7.66
N ASN A 32 4.77 -14.66 -6.70
CA ASN A 32 4.42 -14.73 -5.29
C ASN A 32 4.22 -13.32 -4.74
N VAL A 33 2.98 -12.92 -4.46
CA VAL A 33 2.68 -11.59 -3.93
C VAL A 33 2.38 -11.65 -2.44
N SER A 34 3.05 -10.79 -1.68
CA SER A 34 2.80 -10.56 -0.25
C SER A 34 2.44 -9.09 -0.02
N VAL A 35 1.50 -8.84 0.87
CA VAL A 35 1.09 -7.48 1.28
C VAL A 35 1.37 -7.30 2.77
N VAL A 36 1.94 -6.15 3.12
CA VAL A 36 2.18 -5.71 4.50
C VAL A 36 1.46 -4.40 4.72
N PHE A 37 0.66 -4.35 5.79
CA PHE A 37 0.06 -3.12 6.31
C PHE A 37 0.85 -2.67 7.54
N MET A 38 1.32 -1.43 7.52
CA MET A 38 2.14 -0.89 8.60
C MET A 38 1.28 -0.52 9.81
N ALA A 39 0.22 0.24 9.61
CA ALA A 39 -0.71 0.71 10.63
C ALA A 39 -2.12 0.13 10.43
N ASP A 40 -2.96 0.24 11.44
CA ASP A 40 -4.34 -0.28 11.40
C ASP A 40 -5.33 0.61 10.64
N GLY A 41 -5.02 1.90 10.47
CA GLY A 41 -5.81 2.86 9.71
C GLY A 41 -7.12 3.30 10.39
N VAL A 42 -7.22 3.26 11.71
CA VAL A 42 -8.45 3.52 12.47
C VAL A 42 -8.34 4.67 13.48
N GLU A 43 -7.18 4.89 14.08
CA GLU A 43 -7.01 5.84 15.20
C GLU A 43 -7.25 7.31 14.84
N SER A 44 -7.11 7.68 13.56
CA SER A 44 -7.31 9.07 13.11
C SER A 44 -8.77 9.51 13.08
N ARG A 45 -9.72 8.61 13.29
CA ARG A 45 -11.16 8.89 13.21
C ARG A 45 -11.80 8.92 14.60
N ASN A 46 -12.74 9.86 14.82
CA ASN A 46 -13.53 9.96 16.05
C ASN A 46 -14.61 8.87 16.12
N TYR A 47 -14.21 7.62 16.32
CA TYR A 47 -15.15 6.53 16.52
C TYR A 47 -15.39 6.26 18.00
N GLN A 48 -16.65 5.98 18.38
CA GLN A 48 -17.03 5.62 19.75
C GLN A 48 -16.66 4.18 20.13
N ASP A 49 -16.41 3.29 19.13
CA ASP A 49 -16.07 1.88 19.31
C ASP A 49 -14.79 1.51 18.52
N PHE A 50 -13.65 1.77 19.16
CA PHE A 50 -12.33 1.61 18.53
C PHE A 50 -11.99 0.16 18.16
N GLU A 51 -12.22 -0.80 19.06
CA GLU A 51 -11.85 -2.22 18.82
C GLU A 51 -12.68 -2.88 17.72
N SER A 52 -13.98 -2.55 17.61
CA SER A 52 -14.83 -3.09 16.55
C SER A 52 -14.40 -2.57 15.18
N ASN A 53 -13.99 -1.31 15.08
CA ASN A 53 -13.55 -0.70 13.82
C ASN A 53 -12.21 -1.27 13.31
N ILE A 54 -11.26 -1.57 14.20
CA ILE A 54 -10.01 -2.27 13.82
C ILE A 54 -10.31 -3.65 13.26
N SER A 55 -11.19 -4.41 13.94
CA SER A 55 -11.60 -5.75 13.47
C SER A 55 -12.26 -5.70 12.10
N ASP A 56 -13.14 -4.72 11.89
CA ASP A 56 -13.85 -4.53 10.62
C ASP A 56 -12.89 -4.14 9.51
N ARG A 57 -11.99 -3.18 9.76
CA ARG A 57 -11.01 -2.74 8.76
C ARG A 57 -10.05 -3.86 8.35
N LYS A 58 -9.60 -4.65 9.31
CA LYS A 58 -8.80 -5.84 9.04
C LYS A 58 -9.58 -6.86 8.21
N THR A 59 -10.86 -7.04 8.50
CA THR A 59 -11.73 -7.94 7.74
C THR A 59 -11.90 -7.47 6.29
N HIS A 60 -12.08 -6.17 6.08
CA HIS A 60 -12.14 -5.57 4.73
C HIS A 60 -10.83 -5.77 3.97
N ALA A 61 -9.68 -5.53 4.63
CA ALA A 61 -8.36 -5.77 4.03
C ALA A 61 -8.14 -7.24 3.62
N LEU A 62 -8.56 -8.19 4.47
CA LEU A 62 -8.49 -9.61 4.14
C LEU A 62 -9.35 -9.98 2.94
N LYS A 63 -10.55 -9.41 2.81
CA LYS A 63 -11.44 -9.64 1.67
C LYS A 63 -10.87 -9.00 0.39
N ALA A 64 -10.43 -7.75 0.46
CA ALA A 64 -9.81 -7.05 -0.67
C ALA A 64 -8.58 -7.80 -1.18
N CYS A 65 -7.68 -8.22 -0.28
CA CYS A 65 -6.54 -9.05 -0.62
C CYS A 65 -6.95 -10.39 -1.27
N SER A 66 -8.00 -11.04 -0.74
CA SER A 66 -8.51 -12.30 -1.31
C SER A 66 -9.04 -12.11 -2.73
N ILE A 67 -9.75 -11.02 -3.03
CA ILE A 67 -10.22 -10.68 -4.38
C ILE A 67 -9.04 -10.48 -5.32
N LEU A 68 -7.96 -9.83 -4.86
CA LEU A 68 -6.74 -9.65 -5.62
C LEU A 68 -5.88 -10.92 -5.75
N GLY A 69 -6.26 -12.03 -5.10
CA GLY A 69 -5.52 -13.30 -5.12
C GLY A 69 -4.39 -13.37 -4.07
N VAL A 70 -4.30 -12.42 -3.16
CA VAL A 70 -3.28 -12.42 -2.09
C VAL A 70 -3.82 -13.12 -0.85
N ASN A 71 -3.07 -14.10 -0.36
CA ASN A 71 -3.40 -14.83 0.85
C ASN A 71 -2.54 -14.36 2.03
N ASN A 72 -3.16 -14.27 3.23
CA ASN A 72 -2.46 -14.00 4.48
C ASN A 72 -1.61 -12.71 4.48
N PRO A 73 -2.20 -11.53 4.26
CA PRO A 73 -1.48 -10.28 4.41
C PRO A 73 -0.96 -10.11 5.84
N ILE A 74 0.14 -9.38 6.00
CA ILE A 74 0.83 -9.17 7.28
C ILE A 74 0.38 -7.81 7.85
N PHE A 75 0.03 -7.77 9.14
CA PHE A 75 -0.34 -6.54 9.85
C PHE A 75 0.69 -6.26 10.94
N LEU A 76 1.33 -5.10 10.93
CA LEU A 76 2.33 -4.69 11.91
C LEU A 76 1.75 -3.90 13.08
N ASN A 77 0.53 -3.37 12.91
CA ASN A 77 -0.24 -2.66 13.94
C ASN A 77 0.52 -1.45 14.54
N PHE A 78 1.24 -0.68 13.75
CA PHE A 78 1.72 0.63 14.16
C PHE A 78 0.53 1.60 14.34
N PRO A 79 0.66 2.64 15.18
CA PRO A 79 -0.43 3.59 15.42
C PRO A 79 -0.73 4.40 14.15
N ASP A 80 -2.02 4.50 13.78
CA ASP A 80 -2.52 5.20 12.60
C ASP A 80 -2.30 6.71 12.67
N ASN A 81 -1.77 7.31 11.60
CA ASN A 81 -1.40 8.72 11.48
C ASN A 81 -0.51 9.23 12.64
N ARG A 82 0.23 8.32 13.26
CA ARG A 82 1.11 8.57 14.41
C ARG A 82 2.41 7.77 14.34
N MET A 83 2.77 7.23 13.19
CA MET A 83 4.04 6.50 13.02
C MET A 83 5.25 7.39 13.27
N ASP A 84 5.12 8.72 13.18
CA ASP A 84 6.13 9.71 13.57
C ASP A 84 6.45 9.70 15.07
N SER A 85 5.58 9.13 15.91
CA SER A 85 5.85 8.92 17.34
C SER A 85 6.73 7.69 17.62
N ILE A 86 6.97 6.85 16.62
CA ILE A 86 7.78 5.63 16.72
C ILE A 86 9.20 5.92 16.21
N PRO A 87 10.25 5.50 16.91
CA PRO A 87 11.59 5.62 16.37
C PRO A 87 11.70 4.96 15.00
N LEU A 88 12.14 5.71 13.99
CA LEU A 88 12.24 5.20 12.61
C LEU A 88 13.05 3.88 12.54
N LEU A 89 14.02 3.70 13.40
CA LEU A 89 14.81 2.46 13.47
C LEU A 89 13.93 1.23 13.79
N ASP A 90 12.92 1.38 14.65
CA ASP A 90 12.02 0.27 15.02
C ASP A 90 11.13 -0.11 13.85
N VAL A 91 10.65 0.89 13.08
CA VAL A 91 9.90 0.68 11.83
C VAL A 91 10.78 -0.04 10.80
N ILE A 92 12.02 0.43 10.60
CA ILE A 92 13.01 -0.20 9.70
C ILE A 92 13.24 -1.67 10.09
N LYS A 93 13.47 -1.95 11.37
CA LYS A 93 13.73 -3.31 11.86
C LYS A 93 12.55 -4.26 11.64
N SER A 94 11.33 -3.75 11.67
CA SER A 94 10.14 -4.53 11.38
C SER A 94 10.07 -4.93 9.89
N ILE A 95 10.42 -4.00 8.99
CA ILE A 95 10.50 -4.27 7.54
C ILE A 95 11.66 -5.21 7.21
N GLU A 96 12.85 -4.99 7.78
CA GLU A 96 14.01 -5.87 7.57
C GLU A 96 13.68 -7.34 7.89
N LYS A 97 12.99 -7.62 9.01
CA LYS A 97 12.54 -8.98 9.36
C LYS A 97 11.62 -9.61 8.30
N ILE A 98 10.78 -8.80 7.66
CA ILE A 98 9.88 -9.27 6.60
C ILE A 98 10.68 -9.55 5.33
N ILE A 99 11.59 -8.65 4.95
CA ILE A 99 12.47 -8.83 3.80
C ILE A 99 13.32 -10.10 3.95
N ASP A 100 13.90 -10.32 5.13
CA ASP A 100 14.69 -11.53 5.42
C ASP A 100 13.86 -12.82 5.28
N LYS A 101 12.61 -12.78 5.74
CA LYS A 101 11.70 -13.91 5.69
C LYS A 101 11.21 -14.23 4.27
N LEU A 102 10.84 -13.20 3.50
CA LEU A 102 10.18 -13.34 2.20
C LEU A 102 11.14 -13.29 1.02
N SER A 103 12.34 -12.74 1.21
CA SER A 103 13.34 -12.54 0.17
C SER A 103 12.77 -11.94 -1.13
N PRO A 104 12.08 -10.78 -1.05
CA PRO A 104 11.43 -10.18 -2.20
C PRO A 104 12.45 -9.77 -3.27
N THR A 105 12.04 -9.88 -4.53
CA THR A 105 12.82 -9.40 -5.68
C THR A 105 12.30 -8.06 -6.20
N ILE A 106 11.01 -7.78 -5.97
CA ILE A 106 10.34 -6.54 -6.34
C ILE A 106 9.61 -5.99 -5.10
N ILE A 107 9.72 -4.69 -4.86
CA ILE A 107 9.00 -4.02 -3.79
C ILE A 107 8.19 -2.86 -4.37
N TYR A 108 6.95 -2.70 -3.91
CA TYR A 108 6.12 -1.52 -4.13
C TYR A 108 5.86 -0.83 -2.80
N THR A 109 5.99 0.48 -2.75
CA THR A 109 5.75 1.28 -1.55
C THR A 109 5.30 2.70 -1.91
N HIS A 110 4.96 3.49 -0.90
CA HIS A 110 4.55 4.88 -1.05
C HIS A 110 5.64 5.77 -1.64
N ASN A 111 5.23 6.95 -2.09
CA ASN A 111 6.10 8.02 -2.53
C ASN A 111 6.51 8.92 -1.33
N ASP A 112 7.70 9.51 -1.40
CA ASP A 112 8.26 10.42 -0.39
C ASP A 112 7.57 11.78 -0.32
N SER A 113 6.91 12.18 -1.39
CA SER A 113 6.20 13.47 -1.48
C SER A 113 4.72 13.40 -1.09
N ASP A 114 4.26 12.31 -0.50
CA ASP A 114 2.87 12.15 -0.06
C ASP A 114 2.52 13.08 1.12
N LEU A 115 1.25 13.53 1.18
CA LEU A 115 0.76 14.38 2.27
C LEU A 115 0.73 13.63 3.60
N ASN A 116 0.34 12.35 3.59
CA ASN A 116 0.21 11.54 4.81
C ASN A 116 1.58 11.22 5.42
N ILE A 117 1.71 11.46 6.72
CA ILE A 117 2.98 11.25 7.45
C ILE A 117 3.39 9.78 7.47
N ASP A 118 2.43 8.85 7.63
CA ASP A 118 2.71 7.42 7.69
C ASP A 118 3.19 6.88 6.33
N HIS A 119 2.67 7.44 5.21
CA HIS A 119 3.16 7.12 3.86
C HIS A 119 4.63 7.50 3.71
N ARG A 120 5.02 8.70 4.16
CA ARG A 120 6.43 9.16 4.10
C ARG A 120 7.34 8.34 5.01
N ILE A 121 6.88 7.96 6.21
CA ILE A 121 7.65 7.12 7.13
C ILE A 121 7.80 5.71 6.57
N THR A 122 6.73 5.15 6.00
CA THR A 122 6.77 3.86 5.31
C THR A 122 7.78 3.89 4.16
N TYR A 123 7.75 4.92 3.31
CA TYR A 123 8.75 5.12 2.27
C TYR A 123 10.17 5.15 2.84
N GLN A 124 10.44 5.99 3.85
CA GLN A 124 11.77 6.13 4.46
C GLN A 124 12.27 4.80 5.04
N ALA A 125 11.40 4.07 5.71
CA ALA A 125 11.72 2.79 6.32
C ALA A 125 12.02 1.73 5.25
N VAL A 126 11.21 1.63 4.19
CA VAL A 126 11.44 0.72 3.06
C VAL A 126 12.75 1.05 2.36
N MET A 127 12.97 2.30 1.96
CA MET A 127 14.19 2.71 1.25
C MET A 127 15.45 2.45 2.08
N THR A 128 15.35 2.64 3.41
CA THR A 128 16.48 2.36 4.33
C THR A 128 16.73 0.85 4.46
N SER A 129 15.67 0.04 4.57
CA SER A 129 15.77 -1.43 4.68
C SER A 129 16.30 -2.06 3.38
N CYS A 130 15.99 -1.44 2.23
CA CYS A 130 16.33 -1.95 0.90
C CYS A 130 17.65 -1.41 0.34
N ARG A 131 18.51 -0.82 1.18
CA ARG A 131 19.81 -0.34 0.73
C ARG A 131 20.60 -1.47 0.03
N PRO A 132 21.27 -1.17 -1.09
CA PRO A 132 22.09 -2.17 -1.78
C PRO A 132 23.13 -2.78 -0.85
N GLN A 133 23.01 -4.07 -0.58
CA GLN A 133 23.94 -4.84 0.24
C GLN A 133 24.30 -6.13 -0.49
N GLN A 134 25.48 -6.68 -0.17
CA GLN A 134 25.88 -7.95 -0.72
C GLN A 134 24.92 -9.05 -0.29
N GLY A 135 24.41 -9.80 -1.27
CA GLY A 135 23.41 -10.88 -1.02
C GLY A 135 21.96 -10.43 -1.00
N SER A 136 21.66 -9.13 -1.21
CA SER A 136 20.28 -8.65 -1.33
C SER A 136 19.54 -9.36 -2.47
N SER A 137 18.32 -9.81 -2.22
CA SER A 137 17.41 -10.38 -3.24
C SER A 137 16.74 -9.31 -4.08
N ILE A 138 16.66 -8.06 -3.57
CA ILE A 138 15.89 -6.97 -4.15
C ILE A 138 16.55 -6.48 -5.44
N LYS A 139 15.77 -6.48 -6.52
CA LYS A 139 16.21 -6.03 -7.85
C LYS A 139 15.55 -4.71 -8.26
N LYS A 140 14.29 -4.48 -7.81
CA LYS A 140 13.49 -3.34 -8.20
C LYS A 140 12.66 -2.81 -7.02
N ILE A 141 12.55 -1.48 -6.95
CA ILE A 141 11.64 -0.79 -6.02
C ILE A 141 10.81 0.17 -6.86
N TYR A 142 9.49 0.09 -6.74
CA TYR A 142 8.54 0.98 -7.37
C TYR A 142 7.79 1.79 -6.32
N LEU A 143 7.54 3.05 -6.64
CA LEU A 143 6.78 3.96 -5.80
C LEU A 143 5.42 4.19 -6.43
N PHE A 144 4.37 4.14 -5.63
CA PHE A 144 3.01 4.40 -6.08
C PHE A 144 2.42 5.66 -5.48
N GLU A 145 1.43 6.22 -6.16
CA GLU A 145 0.58 7.28 -5.65
C GLU A 145 -0.69 6.72 -5.00
N VAL A 146 -1.22 7.46 -4.04
CA VAL A 146 -2.49 7.16 -3.38
C VAL A 146 -3.42 8.36 -3.55
N LEU A 147 -4.56 8.14 -4.21
CA LEU A 147 -5.59 9.15 -4.43
C LEU A 147 -6.11 9.74 -3.12
N SER A 148 -6.36 11.04 -3.10
CA SER A 148 -6.70 11.88 -1.94
C SER A 148 -5.61 11.95 -0.86
N SER A 149 -4.36 11.75 -1.27
CA SER A 149 -3.20 11.87 -0.40
C SER A 149 -2.00 12.41 -1.17
N THR A 150 -1.52 11.69 -2.18
CA THR A 150 -0.32 12.07 -2.93
C THR A 150 -0.52 13.37 -3.70
N GLU A 151 -1.63 13.53 -4.42
CA GLU A 151 -1.94 14.74 -5.20
C GLU A 151 -2.26 15.97 -4.34
N TRP A 152 -2.59 15.77 -3.07
CA TRP A 152 -2.84 16.86 -2.12
C TRP A 152 -1.59 17.34 -1.39
N SER A 153 -0.46 16.73 -1.71
CA SER A 153 0.81 17.09 -1.09
C SER A 153 1.22 18.52 -1.40
N LEU A 154 1.84 19.17 -0.42
CA LEU A 154 2.38 20.51 -0.58
C LEU A 154 3.61 20.48 -1.49
N SER A 155 3.78 21.54 -2.30
CA SER A 155 4.92 21.67 -3.20
C SER A 155 6.29 21.57 -2.52
N SER A 156 6.35 21.79 -1.20
CA SER A 156 7.58 21.66 -0.40
C SER A 156 8.10 20.23 -0.30
N TYR A 157 7.24 19.23 -0.50
CA TYR A 157 7.63 17.80 -0.52
C TYR A 157 7.93 17.27 -1.93
N GLY A 158 7.78 18.10 -2.96
CA GLY A 158 7.90 17.69 -4.35
C GLY A 158 6.54 17.29 -4.95
N SER A 159 6.58 16.75 -6.14
CA SER A 159 5.40 16.21 -6.83
C SER A 159 5.67 14.78 -7.25
N PHE A 160 4.64 13.95 -7.18
CA PHE A 160 4.71 12.63 -7.80
C PHE A 160 4.74 12.80 -9.32
N VAL A 161 5.81 12.30 -9.94
CA VAL A 161 5.98 12.31 -11.41
C VAL A 161 6.13 10.86 -11.87
N PRO A 162 5.08 10.24 -12.40
CA PRO A 162 5.14 8.84 -12.81
C PRO A 162 6.13 8.67 -13.98
N ASN A 163 6.96 7.62 -13.89
CA ASN A 163 7.93 7.25 -14.92
C ASN A 163 7.88 5.76 -15.27
N CYS A 164 7.01 5.00 -14.60
CA CYS A 164 6.76 3.60 -14.88
C CYS A 164 5.24 3.38 -14.95
N PHE A 165 4.77 2.83 -16.05
CA PHE A 165 3.36 2.56 -16.30
C PHE A 165 3.17 1.07 -16.54
N VAL A 166 2.15 0.50 -15.91
CA VAL A 166 1.80 -0.92 -16.04
C VAL A 166 0.41 -1.00 -16.64
N ASP A 167 0.27 -1.71 -17.76
CA ASP A 167 -1.03 -1.98 -18.36
C ASP A 167 -1.84 -2.92 -17.46
N ILE A 168 -2.93 -2.39 -16.91
CA ILE A 168 -3.90 -3.10 -16.06
C ILE A 168 -5.28 -3.19 -16.72
N THR A 169 -5.38 -3.04 -18.04
CA THR A 169 -6.66 -3.04 -18.77
C THR A 169 -7.52 -4.25 -18.42
N ASN A 170 -6.93 -5.43 -18.29
CA ASN A 170 -7.63 -6.66 -17.94
C ASN A 170 -7.89 -6.84 -16.44
N PHE A 171 -7.38 -5.94 -15.59
CA PHE A 171 -7.40 -6.07 -14.13
C PHE A 171 -8.11 -4.90 -13.45
N ILE A 172 -8.64 -3.94 -14.20
CA ILE A 172 -9.30 -2.76 -13.63
C ILE A 172 -10.56 -3.14 -12.86
N ASP A 173 -11.34 -4.09 -13.35
CA ASP A 173 -12.57 -4.52 -12.68
C ASP A 173 -12.24 -5.24 -11.36
N VAL A 174 -11.24 -6.11 -11.32
CA VAL A 174 -10.76 -6.76 -10.10
C VAL A 174 -10.24 -5.72 -9.09
N LYS A 175 -9.52 -4.68 -9.54
CA LYS A 175 -9.11 -3.56 -8.68
C LYS A 175 -10.32 -2.86 -8.07
N ILE A 176 -11.38 -2.61 -8.86
CA ILE A 176 -12.59 -1.95 -8.37
C ILE A 176 -13.37 -2.85 -7.40
N ASP A 177 -13.45 -4.15 -7.69
CA ASP A 177 -14.12 -5.11 -6.79
C ASP A 177 -13.41 -5.17 -5.43
N ALA A 178 -12.08 -5.20 -5.42
CA ALA A 178 -11.29 -5.13 -4.19
C ALA A 178 -11.48 -3.79 -3.45
N LEU A 179 -11.53 -2.67 -4.18
CA LEU A 179 -11.76 -1.35 -3.58
C LEU A 179 -13.14 -1.27 -2.92
N ASN A 180 -14.16 -1.88 -3.50
CA ASN A 180 -15.52 -1.90 -2.97
C ASN A 180 -15.62 -2.61 -1.60
N GLU A 181 -14.65 -3.43 -1.20
CA GLU A 181 -14.61 -3.98 0.15
C GLU A 181 -14.30 -2.92 1.22
N TYR A 182 -13.67 -1.81 0.85
CA TYR A 182 -13.36 -0.69 1.73
C TYR A 182 -14.49 0.36 1.73
N LEU A 183 -15.71 -0.06 2.13
CA LEU A 183 -16.95 0.73 2.03
C LEU A 183 -16.89 2.14 2.62
N TYR A 184 -16.09 2.33 3.68
CA TYR A 184 -15.96 3.61 4.37
C TYR A 184 -14.89 4.54 3.77
N GLU A 185 -14.12 4.05 2.79
CA GLU A 185 -13.06 4.80 2.10
C GLU A 185 -13.49 5.32 0.74
N ILE A 186 -14.54 4.73 0.16
CA ILE A 186 -15.10 5.14 -1.11
C ILE A 186 -16.02 6.32 -0.89
N ASN A 187 -15.89 7.32 -1.73
CA ASN A 187 -16.71 8.52 -1.72
C ASN A 187 -17.45 8.68 -3.07
N GLU A 188 -18.44 9.56 -3.09
CA GLU A 188 -19.11 9.92 -4.34
C GLU A 188 -18.25 10.87 -5.19
N PHE A 189 -18.37 10.76 -6.51
CA PHE A 189 -17.76 11.70 -7.44
C PHE A 189 -18.23 13.15 -7.13
N PRO A 190 -17.36 14.17 -7.14
CA PRO A 190 -16.01 14.20 -7.73
C PRO A 190 -14.83 13.91 -6.77
N HIS A 191 -15.06 13.23 -5.68
CA HIS A 191 -13.97 12.90 -4.75
C HIS A 191 -12.94 11.96 -5.45
N PRO A 192 -11.62 12.15 -5.25
CA PRO A 192 -10.59 11.31 -5.90
C PRO A 192 -10.73 9.81 -5.61
N ARG A 193 -11.25 9.43 -4.43
CA ARG A 193 -11.53 8.02 -4.07
C ARG A 193 -12.91 7.53 -4.56
N SER A 194 -13.54 8.19 -5.53
CA SER A 194 -14.70 7.62 -6.21
C SER A 194 -14.28 6.56 -7.22
N VAL A 195 -15.15 5.62 -7.49
CA VAL A 195 -14.90 4.57 -8.51
C VAL A 195 -14.63 5.21 -9.88
N GLU A 196 -15.35 6.28 -10.21
CA GLU A 196 -15.19 7.04 -11.45
C GLU A 196 -13.80 7.68 -11.55
N ALA A 197 -13.32 8.31 -10.47
CA ALA A 197 -12.00 8.95 -10.44
C ALA A 197 -10.87 7.91 -10.53
N VAL A 198 -10.98 6.79 -9.80
CA VAL A 198 -10.02 5.68 -9.88
C VAL A 198 -9.95 5.10 -11.29
N LYS A 199 -11.11 4.92 -11.96
CA LYS A 199 -11.15 4.47 -13.37
C LYS A 199 -10.61 5.51 -14.34
N ALA A 200 -10.79 6.80 -14.05
CA ALA A 200 -10.27 7.88 -14.90
C ALA A 200 -8.74 7.98 -14.82
N LEU A 201 -8.16 7.82 -13.63
CA LEU A 201 -6.71 7.82 -13.43
C LEU A 201 -6.03 6.64 -14.15
N ALA A 202 -6.71 5.50 -14.24
CA ALA A 202 -6.17 4.28 -14.87
C ALA A 202 -6.21 4.28 -16.41
N LYS A 203 -6.76 5.36 -17.04
CA LYS A 203 -6.86 5.52 -18.50
C LYS A 203 -5.71 6.36 -19.06
#